data_fe56dca7bdafb00b2d7d5d8a3645c936
#
_entry.id   fe56dca7bdafb00b2d7d5d8a3645c936
#
_cell.length_a   1.000
_cell.length_b   1.000
_cell.length_c   1.000
_cell.angle_alpha   90.00
_cell.angle_beta   90.00
_cell.angle_gamma   90.00
#
_symmetry.space_group_name_H-M   'P 1'
#
loop_
_entity.id
_entity.type
_entity.pdbx_description
1 polymer ?
#
loop_
_entity_poly.entity_id
_entity_poly.type
_entity_poly.pdbx_seq_one_letter_code
_entity_poly.pdbx_strand_id
1 'polypeptide(L)'
;MSCDVSLVRCTDYEIDHIRAALDRLLAPLGGLDWVTPGMKIVIKANLVAGRPPEDAVTTHPALLCALSEMLIARGASVVIGDSPGGVYNAAYLGRIYQRCGAAEAERYGAHLNQNFEVREAHFPEAAVAHDFKYTAYLDDADAVINCCKLKTHGMMGMTCAVKNMYGIVPGSVKSEYHYRYSNPMDFARMIVDLNLARPAQLHIVDAVVGMEGNGPTAGTPRPIGCLLASCNPYRLDMICAGIIGLPPACIPTIAAAQERVLSPKEIGEITVSDPWQPYIVPDFKNIRNAENLLHQDGNAAIWGKALNRLLLSLIHISEPTR
;
A
#
# COMPACT_ATOMS: atom_id res chain seq x y z
N MET A 1 -26.33 2.49 7.44
CA MET A 1 -25.55 1.78 8.50
C MET A 1 -24.09 1.92 8.14
N SER A 2 -23.27 2.37 9.05
CA SER A 2 -21.82 2.41 8.82
C SER A 2 -21.28 0.96 8.83
N CYS A 3 -20.45 0.61 7.86
CA CYS A 3 -19.73 -0.66 7.83
C CYS A 3 -18.26 -0.43 8.18
N ASP A 4 -17.54 -1.51 8.53
CA ASP A 4 -16.10 -1.47 8.79
C ASP A 4 -15.32 -1.39 7.48
N VAL A 5 -15.77 -2.14 6.47
CA VAL A 5 -15.17 -2.23 5.15
C VAL A 5 -16.24 -2.05 4.09
N SER A 6 -16.01 -1.13 3.18
CA SER A 6 -16.83 -1.00 1.98
C SER A 6 -16.19 -1.77 0.83
N LEU A 7 -17.02 -2.41 0.02
CA LEU A 7 -16.62 -3.17 -1.15
C LEU A 7 -17.57 -2.90 -2.32
N VAL A 8 -17.02 -2.74 -3.51
CA VAL A 8 -17.82 -2.59 -4.72
C VAL A 8 -17.23 -3.37 -5.89
N ARG A 9 -18.09 -3.88 -6.76
CA ARG A 9 -17.66 -4.49 -8.02
C ARG A 9 -17.08 -3.40 -8.95
N CYS A 10 -15.89 -3.67 -9.49
CA CYS A 10 -15.23 -2.88 -10.50
C CYS A 10 -14.31 -3.79 -11.33
N THR A 11 -14.57 -3.97 -12.61
CA THR A 11 -13.95 -5.02 -13.44
C THR A 11 -12.97 -4.51 -14.47
N ASP A 12 -12.87 -3.19 -14.62
CA ASP A 12 -11.98 -2.53 -15.58
C ASP A 12 -11.49 -1.18 -15.02
N TYR A 13 -10.63 -0.51 -15.77
CA TYR A 13 -10.05 0.78 -15.40
C TYR A 13 -10.52 1.95 -16.26
N GLU A 14 -11.68 1.81 -16.91
CA GLU A 14 -12.30 2.94 -17.57
C GLU A 14 -12.61 4.04 -16.54
N ILE A 15 -12.19 5.28 -16.84
CA ILE A 15 -12.18 6.36 -15.83
C ILE A 15 -13.57 6.64 -15.25
N ASP A 16 -14.62 6.57 -16.08
CA ASP A 16 -15.99 6.78 -15.64
C ASP A 16 -16.51 5.63 -14.78
N HIS A 17 -16.08 4.39 -15.06
CA HIS A 17 -16.40 3.23 -14.24
C HIS A 17 -15.71 3.31 -12.87
N ILE A 18 -14.44 3.71 -12.84
CA ILE A 18 -13.69 3.93 -11.60
C ILE A 18 -14.34 5.04 -10.77
N ARG A 19 -14.72 6.17 -11.40
CA ARG A 19 -15.38 7.28 -10.70
C ARG A 19 -16.70 6.82 -10.06
N ALA A 20 -17.56 6.17 -10.83
CA ALA A 20 -18.82 5.63 -10.33
C ALA A 20 -18.63 4.54 -9.26
N ALA A 21 -17.57 3.75 -9.36
CA ALA A 21 -17.22 2.78 -8.34
C ALA A 21 -16.75 3.46 -7.04
N LEU A 22 -15.90 4.50 -7.13
CA LEU A 22 -15.46 5.27 -5.96
C LEU A 22 -16.63 5.96 -5.23
N ASP A 23 -17.58 6.56 -5.94
CA ASP A 23 -18.76 7.16 -5.34
C ASP A 23 -19.54 6.13 -4.50
N ARG A 24 -19.79 4.95 -5.07
CA ARG A 24 -20.49 3.86 -4.36
C ARG A 24 -19.65 3.28 -3.21
N LEU A 25 -18.33 3.17 -3.41
CA LEU A 25 -17.39 2.63 -2.43
C LEU A 25 -17.32 3.49 -1.18
N LEU A 26 -17.29 4.80 -1.36
CA LEU A 26 -17.07 5.73 -0.26
C LEU A 26 -18.36 6.07 0.49
N ALA A 27 -19.53 5.98 -0.15
CA ALA A 27 -20.82 6.34 0.45
C ALA A 27 -21.10 5.63 1.79
N PRO A 28 -20.89 4.30 1.97
CA PRO A 28 -21.12 3.64 3.26
C PRO A 28 -20.16 4.06 4.38
N LEU A 29 -19.03 4.72 4.02
CA LEU A 29 -18.02 5.23 4.95
C LEU A 29 -18.18 6.72 5.27
N GLY A 30 -19.28 7.35 4.82
CA GLY A 30 -19.53 8.79 4.98
C GLY A 30 -18.98 9.65 3.84
N GLY A 31 -18.57 9.03 2.73
CA GLY A 31 -18.10 9.73 1.54
C GLY A 31 -16.81 10.51 1.75
N LEU A 32 -16.70 11.60 1.03
CA LEU A 32 -15.63 12.59 1.18
C LEU A 32 -16.14 13.89 1.82
N ASP A 33 -17.22 13.84 2.62
CA ASP A 33 -17.84 15.05 3.22
C ASP A 33 -16.94 15.72 4.26
N TRP A 34 -15.95 14.99 4.77
CA TRP A 34 -14.91 15.51 5.65
C TRP A 34 -13.87 16.37 4.91
N VAL A 35 -13.82 16.30 3.57
CA VAL A 35 -12.91 17.13 2.77
C VAL A 35 -13.53 18.51 2.57
N THR A 36 -12.85 19.53 3.06
CA THR A 36 -13.27 20.92 2.94
C THR A 36 -12.36 21.72 2.00
N PRO A 37 -12.86 22.80 1.38
CA PRO A 37 -12.06 23.66 0.51
C PRO A 37 -10.79 24.16 1.21
N GLY A 38 -9.67 24.11 0.51
CA GLY A 38 -8.36 24.53 1.00
C GLY A 38 -7.55 23.44 1.69
N MET A 39 -8.15 22.28 2.01
CA MET A 39 -7.37 21.15 2.56
C MET A 39 -6.31 20.67 1.58
N LYS A 40 -5.18 20.27 2.12
CA LYS A 40 -4.10 19.59 1.41
C LYS A 40 -4.20 18.09 1.65
N ILE A 41 -4.53 17.33 0.63
CA ILE A 41 -4.69 15.88 0.73
C ILE A 41 -3.52 15.19 0.06
N VAL A 42 -2.87 14.30 0.78
CA VAL A 42 -1.88 13.39 0.18
C VAL A 42 -2.55 12.08 -0.20
N ILE A 43 -2.45 11.70 -1.48
CA ILE A 43 -2.70 10.33 -1.92
C ILE A 43 -1.38 9.57 -1.86
N LYS A 44 -1.25 8.73 -0.83
CA LYS A 44 -0.12 7.82 -0.69
C LYS A 44 -0.37 6.59 -1.59
N ALA A 45 0.17 6.61 -2.79
CA ALA A 45 0.06 5.51 -3.75
C ALA A 45 0.96 4.32 -3.38
N ASN A 46 0.89 3.24 -4.16
CA ASN A 46 1.86 2.16 -4.16
C ASN A 46 2.68 2.22 -5.45
N LEU A 47 3.93 2.69 -5.37
CA LEU A 47 4.79 2.92 -6.52
C LEU A 47 6.12 2.14 -6.45
N VAL A 48 6.12 1.00 -5.83
CA VAL A 48 7.28 0.19 -5.44
C VAL A 48 8.38 0.07 -6.51
N ALA A 49 8.02 0.11 -7.79
CA ALA A 49 8.94 0.13 -8.93
C ALA A 49 8.26 0.75 -10.15
N GLY A 50 9.05 1.38 -11.04
CA GLY A 50 8.56 1.89 -12.32
C GLY A 50 8.22 0.76 -13.28
N ARG A 51 6.99 0.29 -13.24
CA ARG A 51 6.43 -0.75 -14.11
C ARG A 51 5.18 -0.21 -14.79
N PRO A 52 4.86 -0.65 -16.01
CA PRO A 52 3.63 -0.25 -16.67
C PRO A 52 2.38 -0.74 -15.90
N PRO A 53 1.25 -0.05 -16.02
CA PRO A 53 0.04 -0.34 -15.22
C PRO A 53 -0.48 -1.78 -15.37
N GLU A 54 -0.36 -2.35 -16.56
CA GLU A 54 -0.78 -3.72 -16.91
C GLU A 54 -0.03 -4.81 -16.13
N ASP A 55 1.16 -4.51 -15.59
CA ASP A 55 1.91 -5.44 -14.74
C ASP A 55 1.29 -5.58 -13.32
N ALA A 56 0.30 -4.76 -12.95
CA ALA A 56 -0.34 -4.71 -11.63
C ALA A 56 0.64 -4.58 -10.45
N VAL A 57 1.80 -3.96 -10.69
CA VAL A 57 2.83 -3.71 -9.67
C VAL A 57 2.48 -2.52 -8.79
N THR A 58 1.86 -1.50 -9.39
CA THR A 58 1.55 -0.21 -8.76
C THR A 58 0.05 0.02 -8.66
N THR A 59 -0.39 0.97 -7.84
CA THR A 59 -1.76 1.50 -7.92
C THR A 59 -2.03 1.96 -9.34
N HIS A 60 -3.16 1.56 -9.90
CA HIS A 60 -3.48 1.89 -11.28
C HIS A 60 -3.74 3.40 -11.45
N PRO A 61 -3.21 4.03 -12.52
CA PRO A 61 -3.33 5.48 -12.72
C PRO A 61 -4.78 5.97 -12.81
N ALA A 62 -5.69 5.21 -13.41
CA ALA A 62 -7.11 5.60 -13.47
C ALA A 62 -7.73 5.81 -12.07
N LEU A 63 -7.34 5.00 -11.07
CA LEU A 63 -7.79 5.17 -9.69
C LEU A 63 -7.24 6.47 -9.08
N LEU A 64 -5.96 6.77 -9.34
CA LEU A 64 -5.33 8.01 -8.88
C LEU A 64 -5.98 9.24 -9.54
N CYS A 65 -6.26 9.18 -10.85
CA CYS A 65 -6.91 10.23 -11.61
C CYS A 65 -8.32 10.52 -11.08
N ALA A 66 -9.17 9.49 -10.98
CA ALA A 66 -10.55 9.65 -10.53
C ALA A 66 -10.62 10.17 -9.08
N LEU A 67 -9.81 9.61 -8.18
CA LEU A 67 -9.77 10.07 -6.79
C LEU A 67 -9.28 11.52 -6.68
N SER A 68 -8.27 11.90 -7.46
CA SER A 68 -7.77 13.29 -7.50
C SER A 68 -8.85 14.26 -7.96
N GLU A 69 -9.55 13.95 -9.05
CA GLU A 69 -10.65 14.77 -9.56
C GLU A 69 -11.76 14.96 -8.51
N MET A 70 -12.17 13.89 -7.83
CA MET A 70 -13.19 13.93 -6.78
C MET A 70 -12.79 14.83 -5.58
N LEU A 71 -11.52 14.80 -5.18
CA LEU A 71 -10.99 15.62 -4.10
C LEU A 71 -10.88 17.10 -4.51
N ILE A 72 -10.39 17.35 -5.73
CA ILE A 72 -10.23 18.70 -6.27
C ILE A 72 -11.60 19.37 -6.51
N ALA A 73 -12.61 18.60 -6.94
CA ALA A 73 -13.97 19.08 -7.05
C ALA A 73 -14.57 19.57 -5.71
N ARG A 74 -14.01 19.14 -4.57
CA ARG A 74 -14.34 19.61 -3.22
C ARG A 74 -13.48 20.80 -2.75
N GLY A 75 -12.61 21.31 -3.63
CA GLY A 75 -11.73 22.45 -3.34
C GLY A 75 -10.44 22.07 -2.60
N ALA A 76 -10.08 20.80 -2.50
CA ALA A 76 -8.81 20.37 -1.94
C ALA A 76 -7.67 20.52 -2.96
N SER A 77 -6.45 20.71 -2.47
CA SER A 77 -5.23 20.47 -3.24
C SER A 77 -4.75 19.03 -3.02
N VAL A 78 -4.28 18.37 -4.07
CA VAL A 78 -3.91 16.95 -4.02
C VAL A 78 -2.46 16.76 -4.40
N VAL A 79 -1.71 16.03 -3.56
CA VAL A 79 -0.34 15.59 -3.83
C VAL A 79 -0.30 14.07 -3.85
N ILE A 80 0.23 13.48 -4.93
CA ILE A 80 0.47 12.03 -5.03
C ILE A 80 1.91 11.75 -4.70
N GLY A 81 2.14 10.86 -3.74
CA GLY A 81 3.49 10.48 -3.31
C GLY A 81 3.62 9.02 -2.88
N ASP A 82 4.86 8.56 -2.93
CA ASP A 82 5.34 7.31 -2.33
C ASP A 82 6.86 7.40 -2.24
N SER A 83 7.48 6.49 -1.49
CA SER A 83 8.92 6.28 -1.54
C SER A 83 9.21 4.83 -1.93
N PRO A 84 9.45 4.55 -3.22
CA PRO A 84 9.93 3.23 -3.67
C PRO A 84 11.28 2.86 -3.06
N GLY A 85 11.70 1.61 -3.20
CA GLY A 85 13.06 1.21 -2.85
C GLY A 85 14.10 1.91 -3.76
N GLY A 86 15.28 2.23 -3.20
CA GLY A 86 16.35 2.89 -3.93
C GLY A 86 16.50 4.37 -3.57
N VAL A 87 16.97 5.18 -4.51
CA VAL A 87 17.26 6.60 -4.28
C VAL A 87 15.96 7.40 -4.16
N TYR A 88 15.85 8.22 -3.11
CA TYR A 88 14.69 9.08 -2.91
C TYR A 88 14.99 10.51 -3.39
N ASN A 89 14.76 10.78 -4.67
CA ASN A 89 14.94 12.09 -5.29
C ASN A 89 14.00 12.30 -6.49
N ALA A 90 13.95 13.53 -6.99
CA ALA A 90 13.09 13.94 -8.11
C ALA A 90 13.34 13.14 -9.38
N ALA A 91 14.59 12.92 -9.75
CA ALA A 91 14.96 12.26 -11.01
C ALA A 91 14.55 10.78 -11.02
N TYR A 92 14.72 10.08 -9.89
CA TYR A 92 14.35 8.68 -9.76
C TYR A 92 12.84 8.52 -9.71
N LEU A 93 12.17 9.31 -8.87
CA LEU A 93 10.74 9.24 -8.68
C LEU A 93 9.97 9.69 -9.93
N GLY A 94 10.45 10.74 -10.60
CA GLY A 94 9.87 11.21 -11.86
C GLY A 94 9.82 10.13 -12.95
N ARG A 95 10.89 9.33 -13.08
CA ARG A 95 10.88 8.18 -14.00
C ARG A 95 9.87 7.10 -13.61
N ILE A 96 9.67 6.88 -12.31
CA ILE A 96 8.67 5.93 -11.81
C ILE A 96 7.26 6.44 -12.13
N TYR A 97 6.95 7.71 -11.84
CA TYR A 97 5.67 8.32 -12.14
C TYR A 97 5.29 8.21 -13.62
N GLN A 98 6.24 8.50 -14.51
CA GLN A 98 6.02 8.38 -15.95
C GLN A 98 5.75 6.93 -16.36
N ARG A 99 6.58 6.00 -15.87
CA ARG A 99 6.51 4.62 -16.31
C ARG A 99 5.28 3.86 -15.79
N CYS A 100 4.79 4.18 -14.58
CA CYS A 100 3.58 3.57 -14.02
C CYS A 100 2.31 4.34 -14.36
N GLY A 101 2.39 5.41 -15.15
CA GLY A 101 1.26 6.23 -15.55
C GLY A 101 0.72 7.17 -14.47
N ALA A 102 1.30 7.22 -13.27
CA ALA A 102 0.82 8.09 -12.18
C ALA A 102 0.87 9.59 -12.56
N ALA A 103 1.74 9.97 -13.49
CA ALA A 103 1.84 11.33 -14.03
C ALA A 103 0.56 11.79 -14.73
N GLU A 104 -0.29 10.88 -15.21
CA GLU A 104 -1.58 11.24 -15.82
C GLU A 104 -2.50 12.00 -14.85
N ALA A 105 -2.36 11.79 -13.54
CA ALA A 105 -3.17 12.48 -12.54
C ALA A 105 -2.95 14.01 -12.51
N GLU A 106 -1.85 14.53 -13.08
CA GLU A 106 -1.63 15.97 -13.22
C GLU A 106 -2.66 16.62 -14.17
N ARG A 107 -3.17 15.86 -15.15
CA ARG A 107 -4.25 16.32 -16.04
C ARG A 107 -5.58 16.47 -15.31
N TYR A 108 -5.72 15.83 -14.16
CA TYR A 108 -6.87 15.91 -13.27
C TYR A 108 -6.63 16.85 -12.08
N GLY A 109 -5.57 17.69 -12.18
CA GLY A 109 -5.25 18.75 -11.24
C GLY A 109 -4.44 18.33 -10.01
N ALA A 110 -4.05 17.05 -9.88
CA ALA A 110 -3.15 16.63 -8.82
C ALA A 110 -1.70 17.11 -9.09
N HIS A 111 -0.91 17.16 -8.04
CA HIS A 111 0.53 17.38 -8.13
C HIS A 111 1.28 16.11 -7.73
N LEU A 112 2.39 15.83 -8.40
CA LEU A 112 3.29 14.78 -7.99
C LEU A 112 4.24 15.31 -6.90
N ASN A 113 4.54 14.49 -5.90
CA ASN A 113 5.43 14.92 -4.81
C ASN A 113 6.79 15.40 -5.32
N GLN A 114 7.18 16.60 -4.91
CA GLN A 114 8.47 17.22 -5.17
C GLN A 114 9.27 17.52 -3.89
N ASN A 115 8.73 17.16 -2.71
CA ASN A 115 9.42 17.30 -1.44
C ASN A 115 10.14 15.98 -1.10
N PHE A 116 11.45 15.96 -1.20
CA PHE A 116 12.31 14.80 -0.95
C PHE A 116 13.06 14.90 0.39
N GLU A 117 12.67 15.84 1.24
CA GLU A 117 13.20 15.92 2.59
C GLU A 117 12.80 14.69 3.43
N VAL A 118 13.68 14.37 4.37
CA VAL A 118 13.50 13.29 5.33
C VAL A 118 13.35 13.89 6.72
N ARG A 119 12.37 13.41 7.46
CA ARG A 119 12.14 13.77 8.86
C ARG A 119 12.37 12.57 9.75
N GLU A 120 12.63 12.83 11.01
CA GLU A 120 12.69 11.84 12.07
C GLU A 120 11.50 12.04 13.01
N ALA A 121 10.92 10.95 13.46
CA ALA A 121 9.86 10.95 14.46
C ALA A 121 10.23 10.04 15.62
N HIS A 122 9.82 10.46 16.81
CA HIS A 122 9.85 9.66 18.02
C HIS A 122 8.42 9.25 18.36
N PHE A 123 8.18 7.96 18.54
CA PHE A 123 6.87 7.39 18.87
C PHE A 123 7.00 6.49 20.09
N PRO A 124 6.79 7.04 21.32
CA PRO A 124 6.99 6.30 22.57
C PRO A 124 6.16 5.04 22.70
N GLU A 125 4.96 5.00 22.11
CA GLU A 125 4.02 3.88 22.16
C GLU A 125 4.35 2.76 21.16
N ALA A 126 5.45 2.89 20.41
CA ALA A 126 5.89 1.86 19.48
C ALA A 126 6.19 0.53 20.20
N ALA A 127 5.94 -0.57 19.51
CA ALA A 127 6.35 -1.88 19.97
C ALA A 127 7.86 -2.12 19.72
N VAL A 128 8.39 -1.62 18.60
CA VAL A 128 9.79 -1.83 18.18
C VAL A 128 10.43 -0.62 17.49
N ALA A 129 9.65 0.25 16.84
CA ALA A 129 10.14 1.37 16.04
C ALA A 129 9.91 2.72 16.75
N HIS A 130 10.54 2.90 17.92
CA HIS A 130 10.39 4.14 18.71
C HIS A 130 10.92 5.37 17.95
N ASP A 131 12.00 5.22 17.20
CA ASP A 131 12.57 6.26 16.37
C ASP A 131 12.62 5.78 14.92
N PHE A 132 12.07 6.59 14.00
CA PHE A 132 12.04 6.24 12.59
C PHE A 132 12.14 7.46 11.68
N LYS A 133 12.62 7.20 10.46
CA LYS A 133 12.70 8.20 9.38
C LYS A 133 11.50 8.07 8.46
N TYR A 134 10.95 9.20 8.06
CA TYR A 134 9.84 9.26 7.11
C TYR A 134 9.98 10.42 6.12
N THR A 135 9.18 10.40 5.08
CA THR A 135 9.18 11.39 4.01
C THR A 135 8.39 12.63 4.41
N ALA A 136 9.01 13.80 4.34
CA ALA A 136 8.49 15.07 4.88
C ALA A 136 7.21 15.58 4.19
N TYR A 137 6.92 15.15 2.95
CA TYR A 137 5.71 15.58 2.24
C TYR A 137 4.40 15.24 2.97
N LEU A 138 4.45 14.31 3.93
CA LEU A 138 3.31 13.96 4.78
C LEU A 138 3.00 15.03 5.83
N ASP A 139 3.98 15.84 6.23
CA ASP A 139 3.76 16.89 7.23
C ASP A 139 3.02 18.10 6.67
N ASP A 140 3.03 18.26 5.35
CA ASP A 140 2.30 19.33 4.65
C ASP A 140 0.82 19.00 4.42
N ALA A 141 0.39 17.77 4.77
CA ALA A 141 -0.96 17.28 4.52
C ALA A 141 -1.89 17.49 5.73
N ASP A 142 -3.11 17.95 5.47
CA ASP A 142 -4.20 17.94 6.46
C ASP A 142 -4.78 16.52 6.61
N ALA A 143 -4.68 15.69 5.55
CA ALA A 143 -5.10 14.29 5.57
C ALA A 143 -4.34 13.45 4.55
N VAL A 144 -4.23 12.16 4.84
CA VAL A 144 -3.61 11.15 3.97
C VAL A 144 -4.64 10.11 3.55
N ILE A 145 -4.75 9.84 2.25
CA ILE A 145 -5.50 8.72 1.69
C ILE A 145 -4.49 7.68 1.20
N ASN A 146 -4.52 6.52 1.81
CA ASN A 146 -3.64 5.40 1.44
C ASN A 146 -4.27 4.58 0.31
N CYS A 147 -3.76 4.73 -0.91
CA CYS A 147 -4.27 4.09 -2.11
C CYS A 147 -3.32 2.96 -2.54
N CYS A 148 -3.61 1.72 -2.11
CA CYS A 148 -2.71 0.59 -2.27
C CYS A 148 -3.14 -0.38 -3.39
N LYS A 149 -2.26 -1.31 -3.76
CA LYS A 149 -2.50 -2.41 -4.69
C LYS A 149 -2.53 -3.72 -3.93
N LEU A 150 -3.55 -4.57 -4.16
CA LEU A 150 -3.59 -5.92 -3.61
C LEU A 150 -2.63 -6.83 -4.38
N LYS A 151 -1.63 -7.37 -3.69
CA LYS A 151 -0.63 -8.26 -4.29
C LYS A 151 0.07 -9.14 -3.27
N THR A 152 0.63 -10.26 -3.74
CA THR A 152 1.50 -11.12 -2.95
C THR A 152 2.79 -10.42 -2.52
N HIS A 153 3.38 -10.90 -1.44
CA HIS A 153 4.67 -10.42 -0.94
C HIS A 153 5.45 -11.54 -0.23
N GLY A 154 6.69 -11.77 -0.66
CA GLY A 154 7.51 -12.88 -0.16
C GLY A 154 7.71 -12.92 1.35
N MET A 155 7.88 -11.77 2.03
CA MET A 155 8.12 -11.70 3.48
C MET A 155 6.83 -11.56 4.29
N MET A 156 5.87 -10.73 3.81
CA MET A 156 4.67 -10.37 4.56
C MET A 156 3.40 -11.09 4.09
N GLY A 157 3.52 -12.09 3.19
CA GLY A 157 2.38 -12.77 2.57
C GLY A 157 1.69 -11.91 1.52
N MET A 158 1.28 -10.71 1.88
CA MET A 158 0.66 -9.76 0.96
C MET A 158 1.15 -8.31 1.16
N THR A 159 0.97 -7.51 0.13
CA THR A 159 0.94 -6.04 0.19
C THR A 159 -0.51 -5.61 0.08
N CYS A 160 -0.98 -4.85 1.06
CA CYS A 160 -2.28 -4.21 1.09
C CYS A 160 -2.19 -2.91 1.90
N ALA A 161 -3.23 -2.46 2.58
CA ALA A 161 -3.27 -1.16 3.23
C ALA A 161 -2.18 -0.97 4.29
N VAL A 162 -2.05 -1.90 5.25
CA VAL A 162 -1.07 -1.80 6.35
C VAL A 162 0.35 -1.73 5.80
N LYS A 163 0.72 -2.69 4.95
CA LYS A 163 2.08 -2.74 4.41
C LYS A 163 2.40 -1.60 3.45
N ASN A 164 1.41 -1.02 2.76
CA ASN A 164 1.64 0.11 1.86
C ASN A 164 2.20 1.32 2.61
N MET A 165 1.85 1.51 3.88
CA MET A 165 2.40 2.59 4.71
C MET A 165 3.90 2.46 4.98
N TYR A 166 4.53 1.30 4.78
CA TYR A 166 6.00 1.21 4.74
C TYR A 166 6.62 2.09 3.66
N GLY A 167 5.85 2.50 2.66
CA GLY A 167 6.26 3.46 1.63
C GLY A 167 6.51 4.88 2.16
N ILE A 168 6.14 5.21 3.41
CA ILE A 168 6.51 6.49 4.03
C ILE A 168 7.98 6.55 4.46
N VAL A 169 8.62 5.39 4.65
CA VAL A 169 10.07 5.31 4.93
C VAL A 169 10.83 5.64 3.65
N PRO A 170 11.82 6.57 3.68
CA PRO A 170 12.63 6.89 2.50
C PRO A 170 13.30 5.65 1.89
N GLY A 171 13.30 5.56 0.57
CA GLY A 171 13.80 4.39 -0.15
C GLY A 171 15.22 3.99 0.23
N SER A 172 16.10 4.97 0.43
CA SER A 172 17.49 4.78 0.87
C SER A 172 17.62 4.14 2.27
N VAL A 173 16.62 4.32 3.13
CA VAL A 173 16.61 3.80 4.51
C VAL A 173 15.99 2.39 4.59
N LYS A 174 15.21 1.98 3.59
CA LYS A 174 14.50 0.69 3.60
C LYS A 174 15.42 -0.52 3.79
N SER A 175 16.62 -0.50 3.21
CA SER A 175 17.59 -1.60 3.36
C SER A 175 18.09 -1.73 4.80
N GLU A 176 18.32 -0.60 5.49
CA GLU A 176 18.66 -0.57 6.90
C GLU A 176 17.56 -1.20 7.75
N TYR A 177 16.29 -0.85 7.47
CA TYR A 177 15.14 -1.38 8.23
C TYR A 177 14.91 -2.87 7.97
N HIS A 178 15.14 -3.36 6.76
CA HIS A 178 15.14 -4.80 6.47
C HIS A 178 16.23 -5.57 7.23
N TYR A 179 17.37 -4.94 7.45
CA TYR A 179 18.45 -5.52 8.26
C TYR A 179 18.14 -5.44 9.75
N ARG A 180 17.70 -4.26 10.25
CA ARG A 180 17.40 -4.01 11.65
C ARG A 180 16.25 -4.87 12.17
N TYR A 181 15.22 -5.05 11.36
CA TYR A 181 14.03 -5.86 11.64
C TYR A 181 14.01 -7.12 10.75
N SER A 182 15.06 -7.93 10.83
CA SER A 182 15.22 -9.12 9.98
C SER A 182 14.23 -10.24 10.30
N ASN A 183 13.70 -10.29 11.51
CA ASN A 183 12.61 -11.18 11.89
C ASN A 183 11.29 -10.66 11.28
N PRO A 184 10.50 -11.51 10.58
CA PRO A 184 9.25 -11.09 9.95
C PRO A 184 8.22 -10.47 10.91
N MET A 185 8.14 -10.95 12.15
CA MET A 185 7.20 -10.39 13.13
C MET A 185 7.67 -9.02 13.64
N ASP A 186 8.97 -8.81 13.87
CA ASP A 186 9.49 -7.50 14.25
C ASP A 186 9.36 -6.49 13.11
N PHE A 187 9.57 -6.95 11.86
CA PHE A 187 9.30 -6.11 10.69
C PHE A 187 7.82 -5.75 10.58
N ALA A 188 6.91 -6.68 10.87
CA ALA A 188 5.48 -6.44 10.91
C ALA A 188 5.08 -5.47 12.03
N ARG A 189 5.62 -5.63 13.23
CA ARG A 189 5.41 -4.71 14.36
C ARG A 189 5.89 -3.30 14.03
N MET A 190 7.06 -3.17 13.40
CA MET A 190 7.56 -1.88 12.90
C MET A 190 6.59 -1.26 11.90
N ILE A 191 6.02 -2.01 10.94
CA ILE A 191 5.03 -1.48 10.00
C ILE A 191 3.76 -1.02 10.73
N VAL A 192 3.30 -1.76 11.75
CA VAL A 192 2.15 -1.36 12.57
C VAL A 192 2.47 -0.07 13.34
N ASP A 193 3.68 0.05 13.93
CA ASP A 193 4.13 1.27 14.59
C ASP A 193 4.08 2.48 13.63
N LEU A 194 4.55 2.32 12.38
CA LEU A 194 4.48 3.39 11.37
C LEU A 194 3.04 3.80 11.06
N ASN A 195 2.11 2.85 10.95
CA ASN A 195 0.69 3.12 10.73
C ASN A 195 0.06 3.90 11.89
N LEU A 196 0.46 3.61 13.13
CA LEU A 196 -0.03 4.29 14.31
C LEU A 196 0.57 5.70 14.47
N ALA A 197 1.85 5.84 14.19
CA ALA A 197 2.56 7.12 14.30
C ALA A 197 2.19 8.11 13.16
N ARG A 198 1.85 7.59 11.98
CA ARG A 198 1.47 8.38 10.79
C ARG A 198 0.23 7.75 10.14
N PRO A 199 -0.95 7.90 10.78
CA PRO A 199 -2.18 7.28 10.28
C PRO A 199 -2.66 7.94 8.99
N ALA A 200 -3.25 7.14 8.10
CA ALA A 200 -4.08 7.62 7.02
C ALA A 200 -5.56 7.63 7.45
N GLN A 201 -6.31 8.63 7.02
CA GLN A 201 -7.73 8.80 7.34
C GLN A 201 -8.62 7.85 6.56
N LEU A 202 -8.16 7.45 5.36
CA LEU A 202 -8.88 6.54 4.48
C LEU A 202 -7.89 5.62 3.77
N HIS A 203 -8.27 4.37 3.62
CA HIS A 203 -7.52 3.37 2.87
C HIS A 203 -8.38 2.84 1.73
N ILE A 204 -7.84 2.84 0.50
CA ILE A 204 -8.49 2.31 -0.69
C ILE A 204 -7.59 1.24 -1.30
N VAL A 205 -8.16 0.07 -1.54
CA VAL A 205 -7.45 -1.06 -2.16
C VAL A 205 -7.88 -1.21 -3.61
N ASP A 206 -6.93 -1.07 -4.50
CA ASP A 206 -7.06 -1.46 -5.88
C ASP A 206 -6.92 -3.00 -5.99
N ALA A 207 -8.05 -3.66 -6.11
CA ALA A 207 -8.22 -5.08 -6.36
C ALA A 207 -9.02 -5.34 -7.64
N VAL A 208 -9.04 -4.40 -8.59
CA VAL A 208 -9.60 -4.64 -9.94
C VAL A 208 -8.75 -5.70 -10.62
N VAL A 209 -7.43 -5.46 -10.70
CA VAL A 209 -6.43 -6.47 -11.07
C VAL A 209 -5.37 -6.48 -9.98
N GLY A 210 -5.29 -7.57 -9.22
CA GLY A 210 -4.22 -7.79 -8.24
C GLY A 210 -3.00 -8.43 -8.86
N MET A 211 -1.97 -8.71 -8.05
CA MET A 211 -0.79 -9.45 -8.49
C MET A 211 -0.64 -10.74 -7.65
N GLU A 212 -0.55 -11.88 -8.31
CA GLU A 212 -0.27 -13.18 -7.71
C GLU A 212 1.16 -13.65 -8.00
N GLY A 213 1.60 -14.75 -7.37
CA GLY A 213 2.91 -15.35 -7.62
C GLY A 213 4.05 -14.56 -6.98
N ASN A 214 5.15 -14.34 -7.68
CA ASN A 214 6.40 -13.80 -7.16
C ASN A 214 6.36 -12.27 -6.92
N GLY A 215 5.35 -11.79 -6.18
CA GLY A 215 5.26 -10.37 -5.78
C GLY A 215 6.35 -9.95 -4.77
N PRO A 216 6.56 -8.65 -4.58
CA PRO A 216 5.67 -7.55 -4.97
C PRO A 216 5.91 -6.93 -6.37
N THR A 217 6.89 -7.42 -7.15
CA THR A 217 7.32 -6.77 -8.42
C THR A 217 7.51 -7.72 -9.60
N ALA A 218 7.53 -9.02 -9.36
CA ALA A 218 7.81 -10.06 -10.37
C ALA A 218 6.71 -11.15 -10.41
N GLY A 219 5.52 -10.82 -9.94
CA GLY A 219 4.34 -11.67 -10.05
C GLY A 219 3.62 -11.49 -11.40
N THR A 220 2.44 -12.07 -11.50
CA THR A 220 1.56 -11.98 -12.67
C THR A 220 0.26 -11.27 -12.30
N PRO A 221 -0.29 -10.42 -13.20
CA PRO A 221 -1.59 -9.82 -13.01
C PRO A 221 -2.68 -10.88 -12.85
N ARG A 222 -3.59 -10.66 -11.90
CA ARG A 222 -4.73 -11.53 -11.65
C ARG A 222 -6.01 -10.70 -11.51
N PRO A 223 -7.00 -10.82 -12.40
CA PRO A 223 -8.29 -10.18 -12.24
C PRO A 223 -8.99 -10.65 -10.94
N ILE A 224 -9.45 -9.70 -10.12
CA ILE A 224 -10.24 -9.93 -8.91
C ILE A 224 -11.60 -9.25 -9.06
N GLY A 225 -11.62 -8.03 -9.60
CA GLY A 225 -12.83 -7.34 -10.04
C GLY A 225 -13.52 -6.51 -8.97
N CYS A 226 -12.80 -5.99 -7.97
CA CYS A 226 -13.39 -5.11 -6.96
C CYS A 226 -12.44 -3.99 -6.50
N LEU A 227 -13.03 -2.97 -5.88
CA LEU A 227 -12.38 -1.99 -5.04
C LEU A 227 -12.87 -2.18 -3.59
N LEU A 228 -11.99 -1.94 -2.63
CA LEU A 228 -12.34 -1.97 -1.20
C LEU A 228 -11.85 -0.68 -0.54
N ALA A 229 -12.56 -0.25 0.52
CA ALA A 229 -12.13 0.88 1.34
C ALA A 229 -12.50 0.70 2.81
N SER A 230 -11.74 1.35 3.69
CA SER A 230 -11.99 1.40 5.13
C SER A 230 -11.22 2.56 5.77
N CYS A 231 -11.71 3.06 6.89
CA CYS A 231 -10.92 3.91 7.78
C CYS A 231 -10.01 3.09 8.71
N ASN A 232 -10.17 1.77 8.76
CA ASN A 232 -9.32 0.85 9.54
C ASN A 232 -8.55 -0.09 8.61
N PRO A 233 -7.22 0.10 8.45
CA PRO A 233 -6.41 -0.69 7.52
C PRO A 233 -6.32 -2.17 7.90
N TYR A 234 -6.40 -2.49 9.18
CA TYR A 234 -6.24 -3.85 9.67
C TYR A 234 -7.46 -4.72 9.34
N ARG A 235 -8.67 -4.18 9.51
CA ARG A 235 -9.92 -4.84 9.10
C ARG A 235 -9.99 -5.01 7.58
N LEU A 236 -9.54 -3.98 6.85
CA LEU A 236 -9.45 -4.00 5.39
C LEU A 236 -8.52 -5.10 4.89
N ASP A 237 -7.33 -5.22 5.50
CA ASP A 237 -6.35 -6.25 5.14
C ASP A 237 -6.86 -7.66 5.45
N MET A 238 -7.67 -7.86 6.50
CA MET A 238 -8.29 -9.16 6.79
C MET A 238 -9.26 -9.61 5.68
N ILE A 239 -10.12 -8.70 5.20
CA ILE A 239 -11.03 -9.02 4.09
C ILE A 239 -10.22 -9.33 2.81
N CYS A 240 -9.21 -8.51 2.50
CA CYS A 240 -8.33 -8.74 1.36
C CYS A 240 -7.58 -10.07 1.44
N ALA A 241 -7.13 -10.47 2.63
CA ALA A 241 -6.52 -11.78 2.87
C ALA A 241 -7.48 -12.92 2.54
N GLY A 242 -8.75 -12.82 2.99
CA GLY A 242 -9.79 -13.78 2.66
C GLY A 242 -10.04 -13.90 1.16
N ILE A 243 -10.06 -12.78 0.43
CA ILE A 243 -10.23 -12.75 -1.03
C ILE A 243 -9.13 -13.53 -1.76
N ILE A 244 -7.89 -13.43 -1.32
CA ILE A 244 -6.76 -14.15 -1.94
C ILE A 244 -6.45 -15.50 -1.29
N GLY A 245 -7.38 -16.02 -0.45
CA GLY A 245 -7.27 -17.36 0.13
C GLY A 245 -6.18 -17.52 1.20
N LEU A 246 -5.74 -16.42 1.86
CA LEU A 246 -4.81 -16.47 2.99
C LEU A 246 -5.58 -16.33 4.32
N PRO A 247 -5.37 -17.24 5.28
CA PRO A 247 -5.87 -17.03 6.63
C PRO A 247 -5.30 -15.74 7.23
N PRO A 248 -6.13 -14.78 7.68
CA PRO A 248 -5.63 -13.50 8.20
C PRO A 248 -4.58 -13.63 9.30
N ALA A 249 -4.75 -14.58 10.21
CA ALA A 249 -3.81 -14.85 11.30
C ALA A 249 -2.39 -15.26 10.84
N CYS A 250 -2.25 -15.73 9.59
CA CYS A 250 -0.95 -16.09 9.02
C CYS A 250 -0.20 -14.93 8.39
N ILE A 251 -0.84 -13.74 8.30
CA ILE A 251 -0.22 -12.54 7.73
C ILE A 251 0.46 -11.76 8.85
N PRO A 252 1.80 -11.59 8.82
CA PRO A 252 2.53 -11.01 9.94
C PRO A 252 2.03 -9.63 10.37
N THR A 253 1.61 -8.77 9.42
CA THR A 253 1.08 -7.44 9.75
C THR A 253 -0.28 -7.50 10.44
N ILE A 254 -1.13 -8.48 10.10
CA ILE A 254 -2.41 -8.70 10.79
C ILE A 254 -2.15 -9.30 12.17
N ALA A 255 -1.28 -10.30 12.28
CA ALA A 255 -0.90 -10.89 13.57
C ALA A 255 -0.33 -9.84 14.54
N ALA A 256 0.58 -8.97 14.07
CA ALA A 256 1.11 -7.86 14.86
C ALA A 256 0.04 -6.84 15.28
N ALA A 257 -0.95 -6.58 14.42
CA ALA A 257 -2.08 -5.72 14.78
C ALA A 257 -3.00 -6.37 15.82
N GLN A 258 -3.20 -7.68 15.76
CA GLN A 258 -3.97 -8.45 16.76
C GLN A 258 -3.29 -8.48 18.13
N GLU A 259 -1.96 -8.56 18.19
CA GLU A 259 -1.19 -8.42 19.44
C GLU A 259 -1.51 -7.11 20.17
N ARG A 260 -1.86 -6.06 19.43
CA ARG A 260 -2.17 -4.71 19.95
C ARG A 260 -3.67 -4.41 20.00
N VAL A 261 -4.52 -5.39 19.76
CA VAL A 261 -5.99 -5.26 19.76
C VAL A 261 -6.50 -4.22 18.74
N LEU A 262 -5.78 -4.02 17.64
CA LEU A 262 -6.14 -3.09 16.55
C LEU A 262 -7.04 -3.75 15.49
N SER A 263 -7.10 -5.07 15.49
CA SER A 263 -7.87 -5.89 14.56
C SER A 263 -8.64 -6.97 15.33
N PRO A 264 -9.85 -7.35 14.90
CA PRO A 264 -10.55 -8.49 15.47
C PRO A 264 -9.77 -9.78 15.23
N LYS A 265 -10.14 -10.84 15.96
CA LYS A 265 -9.51 -12.16 15.77
C LYS A 265 -10.07 -12.88 14.55
N GLU A 266 -11.36 -12.76 14.35
CA GLU A 266 -12.09 -13.49 13.30
C GLU A 266 -12.59 -12.53 12.22
N ILE A 267 -12.49 -12.96 10.95
CA ILE A 267 -12.98 -12.20 9.80
C ILE A 267 -14.50 -11.96 9.87
N GLY A 268 -15.24 -12.88 10.52
CA GLY A 268 -16.68 -12.78 10.71
C GLY A 268 -17.15 -11.65 11.64
N GLU A 269 -16.24 -11.04 12.39
CA GLU A 269 -16.52 -9.87 13.23
C GLU A 269 -16.53 -8.56 12.43
N ILE A 270 -16.13 -8.59 11.15
CA ILE A 270 -16.02 -7.40 10.30
C ILE A 270 -17.31 -7.21 9.51
N THR A 271 -17.93 -6.05 9.65
CA THR A 271 -19.08 -5.67 8.84
C THR A 271 -18.63 -5.15 7.48
N VAL A 272 -19.13 -5.75 6.40
CA VAL A 272 -18.82 -5.36 5.02
C VAL A 272 -20.08 -4.85 4.33
N SER A 273 -19.98 -3.79 3.52
CA SER A 273 -21.12 -3.20 2.83
C SER A 273 -21.85 -4.18 1.91
N ASP A 274 -21.09 -5.05 1.26
CA ASP A 274 -21.57 -6.10 0.36
C ASP A 274 -20.81 -7.40 0.59
N PRO A 275 -21.39 -8.58 0.27
CA PRO A 275 -20.71 -9.87 0.42
C PRO A 275 -19.39 -9.89 -0.34
N TRP A 276 -18.31 -10.24 0.35
CA TRP A 276 -16.96 -10.34 -0.24
C TRP A 276 -16.65 -11.74 -0.78
N GLN A 277 -17.41 -12.76 -0.36
CA GLN A 277 -17.20 -14.16 -0.74
C GLN A 277 -17.24 -14.40 -2.27
N PRO A 278 -18.08 -13.69 -3.07
CA PRO A 278 -18.07 -13.82 -4.52
C PRO A 278 -16.75 -13.39 -5.19
N TYR A 279 -15.88 -12.66 -4.48
CA TYR A 279 -14.58 -12.19 -4.98
C TYR A 279 -13.42 -13.09 -4.57
N ILE A 280 -13.67 -14.17 -3.82
CA ILE A 280 -12.64 -15.15 -3.47
C ILE A 280 -12.06 -15.74 -4.75
N VAL A 281 -10.74 -15.73 -4.84
CA VAL A 281 -9.96 -16.34 -5.92
C VAL A 281 -9.33 -17.63 -5.37
N PRO A 282 -10.00 -18.80 -5.54
CA PRO A 282 -9.60 -20.04 -4.85
C PRO A 282 -8.21 -20.54 -5.24
N ASP A 283 -7.79 -20.26 -6.47
CA ASP A 283 -6.51 -20.66 -7.07
C ASP A 283 -5.49 -19.52 -7.12
N PHE A 284 -5.65 -18.50 -6.26
CA PHE A 284 -4.69 -17.40 -6.19
C PHE A 284 -3.31 -17.92 -5.78
N LYS A 285 -2.30 -17.62 -6.60
CA LYS A 285 -0.95 -18.15 -6.41
C LYS A 285 -0.20 -17.37 -5.33
N ASN A 286 -0.40 -17.76 -4.09
CA ASN A 286 0.36 -17.21 -2.98
C ASN A 286 1.80 -17.74 -3.00
N ILE A 287 2.80 -16.90 -2.67
CA ILE A 287 4.23 -17.29 -2.64
C ILE A 287 4.50 -18.31 -1.53
N ARG A 288 3.72 -18.27 -0.47
CA ARG A 288 3.85 -19.11 0.71
C ARG A 288 2.49 -19.63 1.13
N ASN A 289 2.47 -20.86 1.62
CA ASN A 289 1.32 -21.44 2.31
C ASN A 289 1.21 -20.80 3.69
N ALA A 290 0.01 -20.85 4.28
CA ALA A 290 -0.27 -20.36 5.63
C ALA A 290 0.75 -20.84 6.69
N GLU A 291 1.19 -22.10 6.59
CA GLU A 291 2.15 -22.72 7.50
C GLU A 291 3.55 -22.09 7.47
N ASN A 292 3.97 -21.51 6.34
CA ASN A 292 5.33 -20.99 6.16
C ASN A 292 5.46 -19.48 6.43
N LEU A 293 4.37 -18.74 6.68
CA LEU A 293 4.43 -17.29 6.89
C LEU A 293 4.86 -16.92 8.31
N LEU A 294 4.47 -17.70 9.31
CA LEU A 294 4.77 -17.44 10.72
C LEU A 294 5.98 -18.23 11.23
N HIS A 295 6.31 -19.38 10.62
CA HIS A 295 7.42 -20.26 11.02
C HIS A 295 8.62 -20.06 10.11
N GLN A 296 9.30 -18.93 10.22
CA GLN A 296 10.64 -18.77 9.65
C GLN A 296 11.70 -19.00 10.72
N ASP A 297 12.10 -20.26 10.86
CA ASP A 297 13.40 -20.58 11.45
C ASP A 297 14.49 -19.94 10.56
N GLY A 298 15.16 -18.98 11.16
CA GLY A 298 16.47 -18.41 10.94
C GLY A 298 17.23 -18.56 9.59
N ASN A 299 16.60 -18.61 8.44
CA ASN A 299 17.33 -18.64 7.17
C ASN A 299 17.61 -17.23 6.64
N ALA A 300 18.41 -16.46 7.38
CA ALA A 300 19.04 -15.20 6.96
C ALA A 300 19.82 -15.34 5.62
N ALA A 301 20.18 -16.56 5.21
CA ALA A 301 20.94 -16.84 3.99
C ALA A 301 20.17 -16.58 2.68
N ILE A 302 18.84 -16.69 2.68
CA ILE A 302 18.04 -16.44 1.46
C ILE A 302 17.92 -14.92 1.22
N TRP A 303 17.83 -14.13 2.28
CA TRP A 303 17.72 -12.67 2.21
C TRP A 303 19.06 -12.00 1.88
N GLY A 304 20.17 -12.56 2.37
CA GLY A 304 21.52 -12.14 1.97
C GLY A 304 21.74 -12.27 0.46
N LYS A 305 21.20 -13.31 -0.19
CA LYS A 305 21.28 -13.48 -1.66
C LYS A 305 20.36 -12.52 -2.42
N ALA A 306 19.18 -12.22 -1.91
CA ALA A 306 18.27 -11.23 -2.51
C ALA A 306 18.81 -9.80 -2.36
N LEU A 307 19.34 -9.46 -1.17
CA LEU A 307 19.97 -8.17 -0.91
C LEU A 307 21.25 -7.97 -1.74
N ASN A 308 22.10 -9.01 -1.88
CA ASN A 308 23.27 -8.96 -2.76
C ASN A 308 22.89 -8.79 -4.24
N ARG A 309 21.81 -9.41 -4.71
CA ARG A 309 21.32 -9.17 -6.08
C ARG A 309 20.81 -7.75 -6.27
N LEU A 310 20.15 -7.16 -5.25
CA LEU A 310 19.69 -5.77 -5.27
C LEU A 310 20.90 -4.79 -5.26
N LEU A 311 21.88 -5.04 -4.41
CA LEU A 311 23.12 -4.26 -4.32
C LEU A 311 23.96 -4.37 -5.58
N LEU A 312 24.10 -5.55 -6.17
CA LEU A 312 24.83 -5.77 -7.42
C LEU A 312 24.13 -5.11 -8.62
N SER A 313 22.79 -5.07 -8.64
CA SER A 313 22.04 -4.32 -9.66
C SER A 313 22.21 -2.80 -9.53
N LEU A 314 22.46 -2.29 -8.33
CA LEU A 314 22.73 -0.86 -8.08
C LEU A 314 24.17 -0.48 -8.43
N ILE A 315 25.13 -1.38 -8.29
CA ILE A 315 26.54 -1.16 -8.61
C ILE A 315 26.77 -1.16 -10.14
N HIS A 316 26.07 -2.00 -10.90
CA HIS A 316 26.18 -2.02 -12.38
C HIS A 316 25.54 -0.81 -13.09
N ILE A 317 24.82 0.07 -12.37
CA ILE A 317 24.27 1.32 -12.92
C ILE A 317 25.30 2.47 -12.83
N SER A 318 26.40 2.30 -12.10
CA SER A 318 27.37 3.36 -11.81
C SER A 318 28.69 3.29 -12.62
N GLU A 319 28.85 2.35 -13.54
CA GLU A 319 30.02 2.38 -14.43
C GLU A 319 29.73 3.22 -15.68
N PRO A 320 30.45 4.32 -15.89
CA PRO A 320 30.35 5.05 -17.15
C PRO A 320 30.98 4.21 -18.27
N THR A 321 30.20 3.93 -19.30
CA THR A 321 30.71 3.39 -20.57
C THR A 321 31.79 4.31 -21.10
N ARG A 322 33.01 3.81 -21.19
CA ARG A 322 34.09 4.39 -21.95
C ARG A 322 33.88 4.19 -23.44
#